data_f1d332061a81c694dc2c66d8569fe5e6
#
_entry.id   f1d332061a81c694dc2c66d8569fe5e6
#
_cell.length_a   1.000
_cell.length_b   1.000
_cell.length_c   1.000
_cell.angle_alpha   90.00
_cell.angle_beta   90.00
_cell.angle_gamma   90.00
#
_symmetry.space_group_name_H-M   'P 1'
#
loop_
_entity.id
_entity.type
_entity.pdbx_description
1 polymer ?
#
loop_
_entity_poly.entity_id
_entity_poly.type
_entity_poly.pdbx_seq_one_letter_code
_entity_poly.pdbx_strand_id
1 'polypeptide(L)'
;MIKVGITGGIGSGKSTVCRLFAACGAPVYDSDTQAKRLMEEDGPLRRRLAARFGEEIYAGGRLNRKLLAGRVFSDPAELSALNALVHPAVMEDFERWCGRQSGADYVVLESAILFEAGLEGYVDRTIAVTAPIDVRIARTCLRDGASAEEVRRRIAVQLDEEELRRRADYTLVNINLGELEYEVCLLYTSPSPRDMRR
;
A
#
# COMPACT_ATOMS: atom_id res chain seq x y z
N MET A 1 -11.81 -17.25 2.14
CA MET A 1 -10.57 -16.45 2.03
C MET A 1 -10.89 -15.05 2.52
N ILE A 2 -10.16 -14.56 3.52
CA ILE A 2 -10.32 -13.22 4.10
C ILE A 2 -9.30 -12.29 3.46
N LYS A 3 -9.74 -11.12 2.99
CA LYS A 3 -8.86 -10.08 2.43
C LYS A 3 -8.48 -9.11 3.54
N VAL A 4 -7.19 -8.92 3.77
CA VAL A 4 -6.64 -8.03 4.81
C VAL A 4 -5.89 -6.89 4.15
N GLY A 5 -6.32 -5.66 4.37
CA GLY A 5 -5.60 -4.45 3.94
C GLY A 5 -4.56 -4.04 4.97
N ILE A 6 -3.30 -3.92 4.58
CA ILE A 6 -2.22 -3.43 5.45
C ILE A 6 -1.77 -2.06 4.97
N THR A 7 -1.86 -1.07 5.84
CA THR A 7 -1.43 0.31 5.60
C THR A 7 -0.52 0.84 6.69
N GLY A 8 -0.03 2.05 6.51
CA GLY A 8 0.81 2.75 7.50
C GLY A 8 1.76 3.73 6.84
N GLY A 9 2.19 4.74 7.57
CA GLY A 9 3.05 5.79 7.05
C GLY A 9 4.45 5.32 6.65
N ILE A 10 5.17 6.19 5.94
CA ILE A 10 6.56 5.95 5.55
C ILE A 10 7.41 5.59 6.79
N GLY A 11 8.25 4.56 6.70
CA GLY A 11 9.12 4.11 7.79
C GLY A 11 8.43 3.31 8.91
N SER A 12 7.10 3.10 8.86
CA SER A 12 6.38 2.31 9.87
C SER A 12 6.71 0.81 9.84
N GLY A 13 7.14 0.29 8.67
CA GLY A 13 7.52 -1.12 8.51
C GLY A 13 6.41 -2.02 7.99
N LYS A 14 5.46 -1.49 7.18
CA LYS A 14 4.44 -2.29 6.47
C LYS A 14 4.99 -3.54 5.82
N SER A 15 6.05 -3.41 5.02
CA SER A 15 6.69 -4.54 4.33
C SER A 15 7.29 -5.60 5.26
N THR A 16 7.63 -5.24 6.49
CA THR A 16 8.02 -6.21 7.53
C THR A 16 6.80 -7.02 7.96
N VAL A 17 5.69 -6.36 8.29
CA VAL A 17 4.42 -7.02 8.64
C VAL A 17 3.94 -7.92 7.49
N CYS A 18 3.97 -7.43 6.25
CA CYS A 18 3.59 -8.21 5.06
C CYS A 18 4.46 -9.47 4.89
N ARG A 19 5.77 -9.38 5.16
CA ARG A 19 6.66 -10.56 5.15
C ARG A 19 6.32 -11.57 6.24
N LEU A 20 5.92 -11.11 7.43
CA LEU A 20 5.47 -11.99 8.51
C LEU A 20 4.17 -12.72 8.13
N PHE A 21 3.18 -12.03 7.58
CA PHE A 21 1.98 -12.66 7.04
C PHE A 21 2.31 -13.66 5.94
N ALA A 22 3.24 -13.34 5.03
CA ALA A 22 3.69 -14.26 3.99
C ALA A 22 4.37 -15.51 4.56
N ALA A 23 5.16 -15.37 5.62
CA ALA A 23 5.78 -16.48 6.33
C ALA A 23 4.75 -17.39 7.02
N CYS A 24 3.59 -16.85 7.42
CA CYS A 24 2.47 -17.62 7.91
C CYS A 24 1.63 -18.28 6.79
N GLY A 25 1.94 -18.01 5.52
CA GLY A 25 1.24 -18.60 4.37
C GLY A 25 0.20 -17.71 3.70
N ALA A 26 0.07 -16.43 4.12
CA ALA A 26 -0.81 -15.48 3.45
C ALA A 26 -0.14 -14.88 2.20
N PRO A 27 -0.64 -15.09 0.98
CA PRO A 27 -0.16 -14.39 -0.20
C PRO A 27 -0.31 -12.87 -0.06
N VAL A 28 0.68 -12.11 -0.52
CA VAL A 28 0.73 -10.64 -0.43
C VAL A 28 0.68 -10.02 -1.81
N TYR A 29 -0.23 -9.07 -2.00
CA TYR A 29 -0.35 -8.22 -3.17
C TYR A 29 0.14 -6.81 -2.82
N ASP A 30 1.30 -6.43 -3.33
CA ASP A 30 1.86 -5.07 -3.19
C ASP A 30 1.25 -4.16 -4.25
N SER A 31 0.30 -3.32 -3.85
CA SER A 31 -0.44 -2.44 -4.76
C SER A 31 0.46 -1.44 -5.48
N ASP A 32 1.51 -0.94 -4.83
CA ASP A 32 2.44 0.04 -5.41
C ASP A 32 3.28 -0.58 -6.54
N THR A 33 3.74 -1.80 -6.33
CA THR A 33 4.48 -2.57 -7.35
C THR A 33 3.57 -2.95 -8.52
N GLN A 34 2.35 -3.40 -8.22
CA GLN A 34 1.40 -3.78 -9.27
C GLN A 34 0.88 -2.57 -10.06
N ALA A 35 0.67 -1.43 -9.43
CA ALA A 35 0.35 -0.19 -10.15
C ALA A 35 1.42 0.17 -11.18
N LYS A 36 2.71 0.07 -10.78
CA LYS A 36 3.83 0.31 -11.70
C LYS A 36 3.86 -0.68 -12.86
N ARG A 37 3.59 -1.96 -12.59
CA ARG A 37 3.50 -3.01 -13.62
C ARG A 37 2.34 -2.75 -14.58
N LEU A 38 1.14 -2.49 -14.04
CA LEU A 38 -0.05 -2.25 -14.86
C LEU A 38 0.09 -1.03 -15.76
N MET A 39 0.66 0.06 -15.27
CA MET A 39 0.96 1.24 -16.10
C MET A 39 1.92 0.92 -17.26
N GLU A 40 2.78 -0.09 -17.14
CA GLU A 40 3.70 -0.53 -18.20
C GLU A 40 3.07 -1.55 -19.16
N GLU A 41 2.25 -2.49 -18.64
CA GLU A 41 1.88 -3.72 -19.34
C GLU A 41 0.40 -3.78 -19.73
N ASP A 42 -0.49 -3.13 -18.97
CA ASP A 42 -1.94 -3.19 -19.24
C ASP A 42 -2.33 -2.28 -20.40
N GLY A 43 -2.64 -2.86 -21.54
CA GLY A 43 -2.94 -2.14 -22.77
C GLY A 43 -4.12 -1.16 -22.65
N PRO A 44 -5.26 -1.51 -22.06
CA PRO A 44 -6.35 -0.60 -21.75
C PRO A 44 -5.94 0.58 -20.89
N LEU A 45 -5.23 0.34 -19.77
CA LEU A 45 -4.76 1.41 -18.89
C LEU A 45 -3.78 2.33 -19.61
N ARG A 46 -2.83 1.78 -20.37
CA ARG A 46 -1.87 2.56 -21.17
C ARG A 46 -2.55 3.52 -22.14
N ARG A 47 -3.57 3.05 -22.86
CA ARG A 47 -4.34 3.91 -23.80
C ARG A 47 -5.04 5.05 -23.06
N ARG A 48 -5.65 4.78 -21.89
CA ARG A 48 -6.32 5.81 -21.07
C ARG A 48 -5.32 6.82 -20.52
N LEU A 49 -4.15 6.37 -20.08
CA LEU A 49 -3.08 7.25 -19.60
C LEU A 49 -2.51 8.12 -20.73
N ALA A 50 -2.24 7.53 -21.91
CA ALA A 50 -1.77 8.28 -23.07
C ALA A 50 -2.79 9.33 -23.56
N ALA A 51 -4.08 8.96 -23.62
CA ALA A 51 -5.15 9.89 -23.96
C ALA A 51 -5.28 11.06 -22.98
N ARG A 52 -5.02 10.84 -21.68
CA ARG A 52 -5.13 11.88 -20.64
C ARG A 52 -3.87 12.74 -20.51
N PHE A 53 -2.69 12.09 -20.57
CA PHE A 53 -1.41 12.72 -20.25
C PHE A 53 -0.49 12.89 -21.45
N GLY A 54 -0.96 12.57 -22.67
CA GLY A 54 -0.20 12.67 -23.92
C GLY A 54 0.57 11.38 -24.27
N GLU A 55 0.65 11.08 -25.57
CA GLU A 55 1.32 9.89 -26.10
C GLU A 55 2.82 9.82 -25.76
N GLU A 56 3.45 10.97 -25.57
CA GLU A 56 4.87 11.10 -25.25
C GLU A 56 5.27 10.48 -23.91
N ILE A 57 4.31 10.24 -22.99
CA ILE A 57 4.61 9.49 -21.75
C ILE A 57 5.02 8.05 -22.04
N TYR A 58 4.68 7.51 -23.24
CA TYR A 58 5.08 6.18 -23.69
C TYR A 58 6.03 6.20 -24.92
N ALA A 59 6.75 7.29 -25.11
CA ALA A 59 7.76 7.37 -26.17
C ALA A 59 8.76 6.21 -26.03
N GLY A 60 8.99 5.47 -27.13
CA GLY A 60 9.84 4.28 -27.11
C GLY A 60 9.21 3.02 -26.49
N GLY A 61 7.88 3.01 -26.30
CA GLY A 61 7.12 1.83 -25.85
C GLY A 61 7.13 1.58 -24.32
N ARG A 62 7.90 2.36 -23.55
CA ARG A 62 7.96 2.31 -22.09
C ARG A 62 7.43 3.59 -21.46
N LEU A 63 6.89 3.48 -20.23
CA LEU A 63 6.42 4.65 -19.50
C LEU A 63 7.59 5.55 -19.07
N ASN A 64 7.59 6.78 -19.52
CA ASN A 64 8.47 7.82 -19.01
C ASN A 64 7.95 8.33 -17.68
N ARG A 65 8.33 7.62 -16.60
CA ARG A 65 7.89 7.92 -15.22
C ARG A 65 8.28 9.33 -14.78
N LYS A 66 9.45 9.81 -15.22
CA LYS A 66 9.91 11.17 -14.87
C LYS A 66 9.03 12.24 -15.49
N LEU A 67 8.65 12.05 -16.76
CA LEU A 67 7.75 12.97 -17.46
C LEU A 67 6.34 12.97 -16.82
N LEU A 68 5.78 11.78 -16.58
CA LEU A 68 4.47 11.66 -15.92
C LEU A 68 4.51 12.26 -14.51
N ALA A 69 5.51 11.95 -13.70
CA ALA A 69 5.69 12.50 -12.36
C ALA A 69 5.78 14.03 -12.38
N GLY A 70 6.51 14.62 -13.32
CA GLY A 70 6.61 16.07 -13.49
C GLY A 70 5.27 16.75 -13.79
N ARG A 71 4.37 16.04 -14.49
CA ARG A 71 3.01 16.55 -14.77
C ARG A 71 2.08 16.45 -13.56
N VAL A 72 2.07 15.30 -12.90
CA VAL A 72 1.07 15.03 -11.85
C VAL A 72 1.45 15.62 -10.49
N PHE A 73 2.73 15.76 -10.15
CA PHE A 73 3.13 16.32 -8.85
C PHE A 73 3.08 17.86 -8.79
N SER A 74 2.99 18.53 -9.94
CA SER A 74 2.83 19.99 -9.99
C SER A 74 1.37 20.44 -9.88
N ASP A 75 0.40 19.55 -10.06
CA ASP A 75 -1.03 19.86 -10.05
C ASP A 75 -1.82 18.75 -9.33
N PRO A 76 -2.48 19.06 -8.18
CA PRO A 76 -3.33 18.09 -7.46
C PRO A 76 -4.47 17.51 -8.30
N ALA A 77 -5.01 18.25 -9.28
CA ALA A 77 -6.06 17.75 -10.15
C ALA A 77 -5.52 16.68 -11.12
N GLU A 78 -4.30 16.83 -11.61
CA GLU A 78 -3.64 15.84 -12.46
C GLU A 78 -3.28 14.58 -11.67
N LEU A 79 -2.83 14.72 -10.43
CA LEU A 79 -2.61 13.57 -9.53
C LEU A 79 -3.91 12.81 -9.26
N SER A 80 -5.00 13.54 -9.00
CA SER A 80 -6.33 12.94 -8.83
C SER A 80 -6.79 12.21 -10.09
N ALA A 81 -6.58 12.78 -11.27
CA ALA A 81 -6.90 12.15 -12.54
C ALA A 81 -6.08 10.88 -12.79
N LEU A 82 -4.79 10.88 -12.45
CA LEU A 82 -3.95 9.68 -12.52
C LEU A 82 -4.50 8.58 -11.62
N ASN A 83 -4.78 8.91 -10.36
CA ASN A 83 -5.30 7.98 -9.38
C ASN A 83 -6.66 7.40 -9.79
N ALA A 84 -7.55 8.20 -10.36
CA ALA A 84 -8.85 7.77 -10.87
C ALA A 84 -8.74 6.76 -12.04
N LEU A 85 -7.63 6.77 -12.78
CA LEU A 85 -7.36 5.80 -13.83
C LEU A 85 -6.67 4.54 -13.30
N VAL A 86 -5.72 4.70 -12.37
CA VAL A 86 -4.84 3.61 -11.91
C VAL A 86 -5.50 2.76 -10.83
N HIS A 87 -6.17 3.38 -9.84
CA HIS A 87 -6.75 2.62 -8.71
C HIS A 87 -7.76 1.57 -9.14
N PRO A 88 -8.74 1.84 -10.04
CA PRO A 88 -9.65 0.81 -10.50
C PRO A 88 -8.93 -0.35 -11.19
N ALA A 89 -7.92 -0.07 -12.03
CA ALA A 89 -7.16 -1.10 -12.72
C ALA A 89 -6.37 -1.99 -11.74
N VAL A 90 -5.81 -1.41 -10.68
CA VAL A 90 -5.13 -2.15 -9.60
C VAL A 90 -6.12 -3.02 -8.84
N MET A 91 -7.31 -2.52 -8.53
CA MET A 91 -8.32 -3.30 -7.80
C MET A 91 -8.90 -4.44 -8.64
N GLU A 92 -9.13 -4.22 -9.94
CA GLU A 92 -9.51 -5.31 -10.85
C GLU A 92 -8.43 -6.39 -10.95
N ASP A 93 -7.16 -5.98 -10.99
CA ASP A 93 -6.04 -6.93 -10.99
C ASP A 93 -5.94 -7.68 -9.64
N PHE A 94 -6.13 -6.99 -8.52
CA PHE A 94 -6.19 -7.60 -7.19
C PHE A 94 -7.29 -8.65 -7.08
N GLU A 95 -8.51 -8.37 -7.54
CA GLU A 95 -9.60 -9.33 -7.54
C GLU A 95 -9.29 -10.56 -8.40
N ARG A 96 -8.74 -10.37 -9.61
CA ARG A 96 -8.30 -11.48 -10.46
C ARG A 96 -7.16 -12.28 -9.81
N TRP A 97 -6.25 -11.59 -9.12
CA TRP A 97 -5.16 -12.22 -8.40
C TRP A 97 -5.67 -13.03 -7.20
N CYS A 98 -6.62 -12.50 -6.42
CA CYS A 98 -7.28 -13.22 -5.35
C CYS A 98 -7.93 -14.52 -5.84
N GLY A 99 -8.61 -14.49 -6.98
CA GLY A 99 -9.23 -15.68 -7.58
C GLY A 99 -8.25 -16.81 -7.94
N ARG A 100 -6.94 -16.49 -8.03
CA ARG A 100 -5.88 -17.48 -8.28
C ARG A 100 -5.24 -18.04 -7.01
N GLN A 101 -5.57 -17.50 -5.82
CA GLN A 101 -5.03 -17.93 -4.54
C GLN A 101 -5.87 -19.06 -3.94
N SER A 102 -5.79 -20.27 -4.53
CA SER A 102 -6.52 -21.43 -4.03
C SER A 102 -5.86 -21.98 -2.76
N GLY A 103 -6.67 -22.22 -1.71
CA GLY A 103 -6.22 -22.84 -0.46
C GLY A 103 -5.62 -21.87 0.57
N ALA A 104 -5.61 -20.55 0.28
CA ALA A 104 -5.22 -19.56 1.27
C ALA A 104 -6.45 -19.14 2.11
N ASP A 105 -6.31 -19.16 3.44
CA ASP A 105 -7.35 -18.65 4.34
C ASP A 105 -7.40 -17.12 4.32
N TYR A 106 -6.23 -16.48 4.15
CA TYR A 106 -6.04 -15.04 4.09
C TYR A 106 -5.27 -14.63 2.84
N VAL A 107 -5.54 -13.44 2.33
CA VAL A 107 -4.70 -12.70 1.38
C VAL A 107 -4.50 -11.29 1.90
N VAL A 108 -3.33 -10.71 1.61
CA VAL A 108 -2.95 -9.38 2.06
C VAL A 108 -2.89 -8.43 0.88
N LEU A 109 -3.54 -7.27 0.99
CA LEU A 109 -3.37 -6.10 0.14
C LEU A 109 -2.46 -5.10 0.88
N GLU A 110 -1.22 -4.95 0.46
CA GLU A 110 -0.35 -3.87 0.94
C GLU A 110 -0.61 -2.59 0.16
N SER A 111 -0.94 -1.49 0.86
CA SER A 111 -1.06 -0.16 0.25
C SER A 111 -0.63 0.93 1.24
N ALA A 112 0.22 1.85 0.79
CA ALA A 112 0.60 3.01 1.59
C ALA A 112 -0.52 4.05 1.72
N ILE A 113 -1.52 3.98 0.84
CA ILE A 113 -2.63 4.95 0.71
C ILE A 113 -4.00 4.23 0.78
N LEU A 114 -4.11 3.16 1.57
CA LEU A 114 -5.32 2.32 1.64
C LEU A 114 -6.57 3.16 1.90
N PHE A 115 -6.51 4.03 2.88
CA PHE A 115 -7.62 4.87 3.28
C PHE A 115 -7.77 6.14 2.43
N GLU A 116 -6.67 6.74 2.02
CA GLU A 116 -6.68 7.94 1.18
C GLU A 116 -7.25 7.65 -0.23
N ALA A 117 -7.06 6.41 -0.69
CA ALA A 117 -7.55 5.96 -1.99
C ALA A 117 -8.90 5.24 -1.94
N GLY A 118 -9.51 5.10 -0.75
CA GLY A 118 -10.79 4.39 -0.57
C GLY A 118 -10.70 2.89 -0.85
N LEU A 119 -9.50 2.29 -0.70
CA LEU A 119 -9.26 0.88 -1.00
C LEU A 119 -9.73 -0.06 0.12
N GLU A 120 -10.08 0.47 1.30
CA GLU A 120 -10.64 -0.29 2.40
C GLU A 120 -11.95 -1.00 2.04
N GLY A 121 -12.69 -0.49 1.04
CA GLY A 121 -13.89 -1.15 0.52
C GLY A 121 -13.66 -2.48 -0.21
N TYR A 122 -12.41 -2.81 -0.53
CA TYR A 122 -12.03 -4.06 -1.23
C TYR A 122 -11.49 -5.14 -0.29
N VAL A 123 -11.42 -4.87 1.00
CA VAL A 123 -10.89 -5.79 2.01
C VAL A 123 -11.88 -6.00 3.14
N ASP A 124 -11.77 -7.16 3.81
CA ASP A 124 -12.66 -7.52 4.91
C ASP A 124 -12.20 -6.95 6.25
N ARG A 125 -10.87 -6.74 6.40
CA ARG A 125 -10.23 -6.19 7.61
C ARG A 125 -9.06 -5.30 7.21
N THR A 126 -8.77 -4.35 8.09
CA THR A 126 -7.70 -3.38 7.90
C THR A 126 -6.72 -3.39 9.08
N ILE A 127 -5.44 -3.32 8.79
CA ILE A 127 -4.35 -3.24 9.78
C ILE A 127 -3.54 -1.97 9.52
N ALA A 128 -3.46 -1.07 10.51
CA ALA A 128 -2.54 0.05 10.50
C ALA A 128 -1.21 -0.37 11.15
N VAL A 129 -0.11 -0.21 10.43
CA VAL A 129 1.24 -0.40 10.98
C VAL A 129 1.80 0.95 11.37
N THR A 130 2.14 1.10 12.65
CA THR A 130 2.66 2.35 13.21
C THR A 130 4.03 2.15 13.86
N ALA A 131 4.76 3.22 14.06
CA ALA A 131 5.98 3.28 14.85
C ALA A 131 6.24 4.72 15.28
N PRO A 132 6.96 4.97 16.39
CA PRO A 132 7.33 6.32 16.81
C PRO A 132 7.98 7.12 15.68
N ILE A 133 7.67 8.41 15.61
CA ILE A 133 8.08 9.27 14.49
C ILE A 133 9.60 9.27 14.29
N ASP A 134 10.37 9.29 15.36
CA ASP A 134 11.84 9.29 15.28
C ASP A 134 12.37 7.98 14.71
N VAL A 135 11.75 6.85 15.05
CA VAL A 135 12.07 5.52 14.49
C VAL A 135 11.75 5.49 12.99
N ARG A 136 10.61 6.03 12.59
CA ARG A 136 10.18 6.12 11.18
C ARG A 136 11.16 6.97 10.36
N ILE A 137 11.57 8.13 10.90
CA ILE A 137 12.55 9.01 10.27
C ILE A 137 13.90 8.30 10.12
N ALA A 138 14.43 7.73 11.21
CA ALA A 138 15.72 7.04 11.19
C ALA A 138 15.75 5.88 10.17
N ARG A 139 14.71 5.03 10.17
CA ARG A 139 14.58 3.92 9.20
C ARG A 139 14.53 4.41 7.75
N THR A 140 13.82 5.50 7.50
CA THR A 140 13.67 6.05 6.15
C THR A 140 14.96 6.71 5.67
N CYS A 141 15.64 7.50 6.51
CA CYS A 141 16.94 8.08 6.21
C CYS A 141 17.96 6.99 5.84
N LEU A 142 18.03 5.91 6.64
CA LEU A 142 18.96 4.81 6.40
C LEU A 142 18.66 4.06 5.08
N ARG A 143 17.38 3.85 4.77
CA ARG A 143 16.96 3.11 3.56
C ARG A 143 17.14 3.91 2.29
N ASP A 144 16.74 5.19 2.30
CA ASP A 144 16.60 6.03 1.10
C ASP A 144 17.79 6.98 0.91
N GLY A 145 18.68 7.15 1.91
CA GLY A 145 19.73 8.16 1.91
C GLY A 145 19.18 9.60 2.00
N ALA A 146 17.91 9.78 2.36
CA ALA A 146 17.24 11.07 2.45
C ALA A 146 17.57 11.79 3.76
N SER A 147 17.53 13.12 3.76
CA SER A 147 17.65 13.90 4.98
C SER A 147 16.42 13.77 5.89
N ALA A 148 16.61 13.96 7.20
CA ALA A 148 15.50 13.92 8.16
C ALA A 148 14.41 14.97 7.83
N GLU A 149 14.81 16.12 7.27
CA GLU A 149 13.87 17.16 6.87
C GLU A 149 13.00 16.75 5.68
N GLU A 150 13.60 16.11 4.67
CA GLU A 150 12.84 15.54 3.52
C GLU A 150 11.86 14.45 3.97
N VAL A 151 12.28 13.59 4.91
CA VAL A 151 11.41 12.56 5.46
C VAL A 151 10.25 13.17 6.24
N ARG A 152 10.50 14.21 7.07
CA ARG A 152 9.42 14.93 7.78
C ARG A 152 8.42 15.56 6.82
N ARG A 153 8.87 16.16 5.72
CA ARG A 153 7.99 16.70 4.66
C ARG A 153 7.10 15.62 4.03
N ARG A 154 7.64 14.41 3.78
CA ARG A 154 6.87 13.28 3.27
C ARG A 154 5.85 12.76 4.30
N ILE A 155 6.20 12.75 5.59
CA ILE A 155 5.29 12.36 6.67
C ILE A 155 4.13 13.36 6.77
N ALA A 156 4.40 14.65 6.67
CA ALA A 156 3.42 15.71 6.86
C ALA A 156 2.28 15.73 5.81
N VAL A 157 2.48 15.07 4.65
CA VAL A 157 1.45 14.96 3.61
C VAL A 157 0.71 13.63 3.62
N GLN A 158 1.05 12.71 4.54
CA GLN A 158 0.35 11.45 4.74
C GLN A 158 -0.78 11.61 5.75
N LEU A 159 -1.71 10.65 5.74
CA LEU A 159 -2.74 10.58 6.76
C LEU A 159 -2.09 10.50 8.16
N ASP A 160 -2.64 11.26 9.11
CA ASP A 160 -2.16 11.29 10.48
C ASP A 160 -2.26 9.91 11.15
N GLU A 161 -1.31 9.61 12.05
CA GLU A 161 -1.24 8.31 12.71
C GLU A 161 -2.46 8.05 13.60
N GLU A 162 -2.99 9.07 14.25
CA GLU A 162 -4.19 8.94 15.07
C GLU A 162 -5.41 8.59 14.21
N GLU A 163 -5.54 9.23 13.05
CA GLU A 163 -6.59 8.92 12.09
C GLU A 163 -6.43 7.52 11.47
N LEU A 164 -5.20 7.10 11.18
CA LEU A 164 -4.92 5.72 10.75
C LEU A 164 -5.40 4.69 11.80
N ARG A 165 -5.06 4.92 13.07
CA ARG A 165 -5.49 4.06 14.20
C ARG A 165 -7.01 4.03 14.36
N ARG A 166 -7.67 5.17 14.19
CA ARG A 166 -9.12 5.30 14.32
C ARG A 166 -9.88 4.57 13.22
N ARG A 167 -9.33 4.56 11.99
CA ARG A 167 -9.97 3.94 10.81
C ARG A 167 -9.70 2.46 10.67
N ALA A 168 -8.57 1.99 11.16
CA ALA A 168 -8.19 0.59 11.05
C ALA A 168 -8.91 -0.29 12.07
N ASP A 169 -9.21 -1.54 11.67
CA ASP A 169 -9.75 -2.56 12.60
C ASP A 169 -8.69 -2.96 13.66
N TYR A 170 -7.42 -2.98 13.26
CA TYR A 170 -6.28 -3.35 14.12
C TYR A 170 -5.12 -2.39 13.92
N THR A 171 -4.31 -2.23 14.98
CA THR A 171 -3.06 -1.49 14.92
C THR A 171 -1.91 -2.36 15.42
N LEU A 172 -0.86 -2.47 14.60
CA LEU A 172 0.41 -3.11 14.98
C LEU A 172 1.46 -2.03 15.20
N VAL A 173 2.13 -2.08 16.36
CA VAL A 173 3.18 -1.11 16.71
C VAL A 173 4.55 -1.74 16.46
N ASN A 174 5.21 -1.34 15.40
CA ASN A 174 6.49 -1.91 14.97
C ASN A 174 7.69 -1.22 15.65
N ILE A 175 7.94 -1.59 16.92
CA ILE A 175 9.14 -1.18 17.67
C ILE A 175 10.04 -2.39 17.90
N ASN A 176 9.48 -3.48 18.38
CA ASN A 176 10.16 -4.73 18.69
C ASN A 176 9.72 -5.83 17.74
N LEU A 177 10.68 -6.43 17.01
CA LEU A 177 10.38 -7.45 16.01
C LEU A 177 9.75 -8.71 16.62
N GLY A 178 10.22 -9.16 17.78
CA GLY A 178 9.68 -10.36 18.43
C GLY A 178 8.23 -10.19 18.89
N GLU A 179 7.88 -9.02 19.42
CA GLU A 179 6.48 -8.69 19.77
C GLU A 179 5.61 -8.63 18.50
N LEU A 180 6.10 -8.01 17.45
CA LEU A 180 5.41 -7.91 16.17
C LEU A 180 5.16 -9.29 15.54
N GLU A 181 6.14 -10.20 15.58
CA GLU A 181 5.98 -11.58 15.12
C GLU A 181 4.88 -12.31 15.89
N TYR A 182 4.87 -12.16 17.22
CA TYR A 182 3.85 -12.76 18.07
C TYR A 182 2.45 -12.19 17.77
N GLU A 183 2.32 -10.88 17.63
CA GLU A 183 1.04 -10.24 17.29
C GLU A 183 0.52 -10.67 15.93
N VAL A 184 1.39 -10.75 14.91
CA VAL A 184 1.01 -11.25 13.57
C VAL A 184 0.57 -12.72 13.63
N CYS A 185 1.30 -13.58 14.36
CA CYS A 185 0.89 -14.97 14.56
C CYS A 185 -0.49 -15.07 15.23
N LEU A 186 -0.76 -14.27 16.25
CA LEU A 186 -2.08 -14.25 16.89
C LEU A 186 -3.18 -13.83 15.92
N LEU A 187 -2.98 -12.76 15.15
CA LEU A 187 -3.93 -12.29 14.16
C LEU A 187 -4.21 -13.36 13.08
N TYR A 188 -3.16 -14.06 12.63
CA TYR A 188 -3.27 -15.08 11.60
C TYR A 188 -3.97 -16.35 12.10
N THR A 189 -3.73 -16.76 13.35
CA THR A 189 -4.25 -18.02 13.92
C THR A 189 -5.59 -17.87 14.64
N SER A 190 -6.10 -16.63 14.80
CA SER A 190 -7.38 -16.40 15.47
C SER A 190 -8.54 -16.97 14.67
N PRO A 191 -9.39 -17.85 15.25
CA PRO A 191 -10.39 -18.62 14.52
C PRO A 191 -11.59 -17.81 14.03
N SER A 192 -11.72 -16.54 14.39
CA SER A 192 -12.77 -15.65 13.91
C SER A 192 -12.39 -14.18 13.98
N PRO A 193 -12.75 -13.39 12.94
CA PRO A 193 -12.65 -11.93 13.02
C PRO A 193 -13.49 -11.29 14.14
N ARG A 194 -14.40 -12.05 14.75
CA ARG A 194 -15.23 -11.60 15.89
C ARG A 194 -14.53 -11.72 17.24
N ASP A 195 -13.57 -12.63 17.37
CA ASP A 195 -12.85 -12.89 18.62
C ASP A 195 -11.67 -11.94 18.84
N MET A 196 -11.32 -11.15 17.85
CA MET A 196 -10.21 -10.19 17.86
C MET A 196 -10.59 -8.80 18.38
N ARG A 197 -11.80 -8.63 18.94
CA ARG A 197 -12.21 -7.39 19.64
C ARG A 197 -11.88 -7.51 21.12
N ARG A 198 -10.66 -7.18 21.51
CA ARG A 198 -10.32 -6.78 22.88
C ARG A 198 -9.33 -5.64 22.86
#